data_5c892f2cc30daafbc9852802c2186d3e
#
_entry.id   5c892f2cc30daafbc9852802c2186d3e
#
_cell.length_a   1.000
_cell.length_b   1.000
_cell.length_c   1.000
_cell.angle_alpha   90.00
_cell.angle_beta   90.00
_cell.angle_gamma   90.00
#
_symmetry.space_group_name_H-M   'P 1'
#
loop_
_entity.id
_entity.type
_entity.pdbx_description
1 polymer ?
#
loop_
_entity_poly.entity_id
_entity_poly.type
_entity_poly.pdbx_seq_one_letter_code
_entity_poly.pdbx_strand_id
1 'polypeptide(L)'
;MALERDELAGWLRLALTPGIGNATARKLLTAYGLPPRIFGQSVSALGERVSAKQAAAVQQVPPELADLLETTWQWLLADPASRRVLTLGDPHYPASLLEMEDPPLMLYGLGAARVWAGNNLALNPEHSLAVVGTRNPTAQGATNADRKSVV
;
A
#
# COMPACT_ATOMS: atom_id res chain seq x y z
N MET A 1 -5.76 2.85 14.49
CA MET A 1 -6.22 1.45 14.68
C MET A 1 -5.24 0.56 13.93
N ALA A 2 -4.80 -0.53 14.50
CA ALA A 2 -3.88 -1.42 13.79
C ALA A 2 -4.63 -2.13 12.65
N LEU A 3 -3.99 -2.29 11.50
CA LEU A 3 -4.52 -3.00 10.34
C LEU A 3 -4.66 -4.49 10.71
N GLU A 4 -5.85 -5.05 10.55
CA GLU A 4 -6.09 -6.47 10.80
C GLU A 4 -5.52 -7.33 9.67
N ARG A 5 -5.17 -8.60 9.99
CA ARG A 5 -4.53 -9.49 9.00
C ARG A 5 -5.39 -9.74 7.77
N ASP A 6 -6.69 -9.88 7.94
CA ASP A 6 -7.63 -10.10 6.82
C ASP A 6 -7.79 -8.83 5.95
N GLU A 7 -7.75 -7.67 6.58
CA GLU A 7 -7.76 -6.40 5.87
C GLU A 7 -6.47 -6.23 5.04
N LEU A 8 -5.31 -6.50 5.64
CA LEU A 8 -4.02 -6.51 4.94
C LEU A 8 -4.05 -7.47 3.75
N ALA A 9 -4.59 -8.70 3.93
CA ALA A 9 -4.72 -9.66 2.86
C ALA A 9 -5.53 -9.11 1.68
N GLY A 10 -6.63 -8.40 1.95
CA GLY A 10 -7.44 -7.77 0.93
C GLY A 10 -6.69 -6.71 0.12
N TRP A 11 -5.95 -5.84 0.79
CA TRP A 11 -5.15 -4.81 0.14
C TRP A 11 -4.00 -5.40 -0.68
N LEU A 12 -3.27 -6.38 -0.13
CA LEU A 12 -2.20 -7.08 -0.84
C LEU A 12 -2.74 -7.81 -2.08
N ARG A 13 -3.88 -8.51 -1.95
CA ARG A 13 -4.53 -9.17 -3.08
C ARG A 13 -4.85 -8.17 -4.19
N LEU A 14 -5.42 -7.02 -3.86
CA LEU A 14 -5.75 -5.99 -4.84
C LEU A 14 -4.50 -5.47 -5.55
N ALA A 15 -3.42 -5.22 -4.81
CA ALA A 15 -2.14 -4.77 -5.35
C ALA A 15 -1.43 -5.82 -6.24
N LEU A 16 -1.60 -7.11 -5.93
CA LEU A 16 -1.00 -8.22 -6.67
C LEU A 16 -1.83 -8.67 -7.88
N THR A 17 -3.10 -8.26 -7.98
CA THR A 17 -3.98 -8.72 -9.07
C THR A 17 -3.44 -8.30 -10.44
N PRO A 18 -3.13 -9.26 -11.34
CA PRO A 18 -2.54 -8.94 -12.63
C PRO A 18 -3.44 -8.02 -13.47
N GLY A 19 -2.86 -6.97 -14.05
CA GLY A 19 -3.58 -6.02 -14.89
C GLY A 19 -4.42 -4.99 -14.13
N ILE A 20 -4.40 -5.02 -12.79
CA ILE A 20 -5.00 -4.00 -11.94
C ILE A 20 -3.89 -3.08 -11.43
N GLY A 21 -3.68 -1.96 -12.10
CA GLY A 21 -2.80 -0.89 -11.61
C GLY A 21 -3.53 -0.01 -10.58
N ASN A 22 -2.80 0.94 -9.98
CA ASN A 22 -3.35 1.82 -8.94
C ASN A 22 -4.62 2.55 -9.40
N ALA A 23 -4.64 3.11 -10.62
CA ALA A 23 -5.80 3.81 -11.16
C ALA A 23 -7.04 2.90 -11.25
N THR A 24 -6.88 1.67 -11.75
CA THR A 24 -7.97 0.70 -11.83
C THR A 24 -8.42 0.25 -10.44
N ALA A 25 -7.50 0.00 -9.54
CA ALA A 25 -7.81 -0.35 -8.16
C ALA A 25 -8.60 0.77 -7.46
N ARG A 26 -8.20 2.04 -7.60
CA ARG A 26 -8.96 3.18 -7.06
C ARG A 26 -10.37 3.27 -7.64
N LYS A 27 -10.53 3.00 -8.95
CA LYS A 27 -11.85 2.95 -9.58
C LYS A 27 -12.74 1.88 -8.96
N LEU A 28 -12.19 0.69 -8.68
CA LEU A 28 -12.91 -0.39 -8.01
C LEU A 28 -13.24 -0.04 -6.55
N LEU A 29 -12.29 0.54 -5.81
CA LEU A 29 -12.50 1.02 -4.43
C LEU A 29 -13.60 2.08 -4.38
N THR A 30 -13.62 3.02 -5.32
CA THR A 30 -14.66 4.05 -5.41
C THR A 30 -16.05 3.44 -5.70
N ALA A 31 -16.10 2.42 -6.55
CA ALA A 31 -17.35 1.80 -6.95
C ALA A 31 -17.94 0.84 -5.90
N TYR A 32 -17.09 0.07 -5.23
CA TYR A 32 -17.51 -1.03 -4.37
C TYR A 32 -17.09 -0.89 -2.90
N GLY A 33 -16.20 0.06 -2.60
CA GLY A 33 -15.65 0.24 -1.26
C GLY A 33 -14.40 -0.62 -1.02
N LEU A 34 -14.19 -1.05 0.23
CA LEU A 34 -12.99 -1.76 0.66
C LEU A 34 -12.77 -3.10 -0.09
N PRO A 35 -11.52 -3.58 -0.18
CA PRO A 35 -11.15 -4.77 -0.97
C PRO A 35 -12.05 -5.99 -0.80
N PRO A 36 -12.52 -6.39 0.41
CA PRO A 36 -13.42 -7.53 0.54
C PRO A 36 -14.71 -7.40 -0.27
N ARG A 37 -15.24 -6.19 -0.41
CA ARG A 37 -16.44 -5.94 -1.22
C ARG A 37 -16.17 -6.04 -2.71
N ILE A 38 -14.97 -5.67 -3.15
CA ILE A 38 -14.55 -5.83 -4.56
C ILE A 38 -14.49 -7.32 -4.90
N PHE A 39 -13.84 -8.12 -4.06
CA PHE A 39 -13.72 -9.57 -4.29
C PHE A 39 -15.02 -10.35 -4.13
N GLY A 40 -16.00 -9.79 -3.47
CA GLY A 40 -17.36 -10.33 -3.37
C GLY A 40 -18.26 -10.05 -4.59
N GLN A 41 -17.81 -9.23 -5.56
CA GLN A 41 -18.59 -8.94 -6.77
C GLN A 41 -18.52 -10.09 -7.77
N SER A 42 -19.58 -10.24 -8.57
CA SER A 42 -19.57 -11.16 -9.72
C SER A 42 -18.66 -10.62 -10.84
N VAL A 43 -18.16 -11.50 -11.71
CA VAL A 43 -17.42 -11.11 -12.92
C VAL A 43 -18.24 -10.13 -13.77
N SER A 44 -19.54 -10.34 -13.88
CA SER A 44 -20.44 -9.45 -14.64
C SER A 44 -20.47 -8.05 -14.04
N ALA A 45 -20.65 -7.92 -12.72
CA ALA A 45 -20.66 -6.62 -12.05
C ALA A 45 -19.31 -5.89 -12.18
N LEU A 46 -18.21 -6.62 -12.01
CA LEU A 46 -16.86 -6.06 -12.22
C LEU A 46 -16.68 -5.61 -13.67
N GLY A 47 -17.19 -6.36 -14.64
CA GLY A 47 -17.09 -6.06 -16.07
C GLY A 47 -17.78 -4.76 -16.49
N GLU A 48 -18.70 -4.22 -15.68
CA GLU A 48 -19.26 -2.88 -15.88
C GLU A 48 -18.26 -1.75 -15.59
N ARG A 49 -17.21 -2.04 -14.85
CA ARG A 49 -16.23 -1.05 -14.37
C ARG A 49 -14.85 -1.23 -14.97
N VAL A 50 -14.49 -2.46 -15.30
CA VAL A 50 -13.18 -2.84 -15.81
C VAL A 50 -13.32 -3.78 -17.00
N SER A 51 -12.23 -4.06 -17.72
CA SER A 51 -12.28 -5.01 -18.85
C SER A 51 -12.63 -6.44 -18.38
N ALA A 52 -13.14 -7.25 -19.27
CA ALA A 52 -13.46 -8.66 -18.99
C ALA A 52 -12.23 -9.44 -18.47
N LYS A 53 -11.04 -9.16 -19.01
CA LYS A 53 -9.77 -9.74 -18.55
C LYS A 53 -9.46 -9.32 -17.11
N GLN A 54 -9.62 -8.06 -16.78
CA GLN A 54 -9.42 -7.54 -15.42
C GLN A 54 -10.45 -8.09 -14.44
N ALA A 55 -11.73 -8.16 -14.84
CA ALA A 55 -12.79 -8.73 -14.02
C ALA A 55 -12.52 -10.21 -13.68
N ALA A 56 -12.06 -10.99 -14.66
CA ALA A 56 -11.66 -12.38 -14.44
C ALA A 56 -10.43 -12.49 -13.51
N ALA A 57 -9.44 -11.59 -13.66
CA ALA A 57 -8.26 -11.57 -12.81
C ALA A 57 -8.58 -11.27 -11.34
N VAL A 58 -9.52 -10.37 -11.06
CA VAL A 58 -9.97 -10.02 -9.71
C VAL A 58 -10.55 -11.24 -8.98
N GLN A 59 -11.19 -12.17 -9.70
CA GLN A 59 -11.75 -13.39 -9.10
C GLN A 59 -10.70 -14.43 -8.71
N GLN A 60 -9.50 -14.32 -9.24
CA GLN A 60 -8.42 -15.25 -8.94
C GLN A 60 -7.59 -14.74 -7.75
N VAL A 61 -7.13 -15.67 -6.93
CA VAL A 61 -6.19 -15.34 -5.85
C VAL A 61 -4.77 -15.43 -6.42
N PRO A 62 -3.99 -14.33 -6.38
CA PRO A 62 -2.60 -14.37 -6.82
C PRO A 62 -1.79 -15.41 -6.03
N PRO A 63 -0.98 -16.24 -6.68
CA PRO A 63 -0.23 -17.29 -6.00
C PRO A 63 0.78 -16.75 -4.98
N GLU A 64 1.30 -15.55 -5.20
CA GLU A 64 2.26 -14.89 -4.31
C GLU A 64 1.63 -14.30 -3.04
N LEU A 65 0.30 -14.24 -2.97
CA LEU A 65 -0.42 -13.58 -1.87
C LEU A 65 -0.09 -14.18 -0.51
N ALA A 66 -0.07 -15.50 -0.39
CA ALA A 66 0.13 -16.17 0.88
C ALA A 66 1.51 -15.83 1.48
N ASP A 67 2.56 -15.92 0.68
CA ASP A 67 3.94 -15.65 1.11
C ASP A 67 4.15 -14.17 1.42
N LEU A 68 3.60 -13.27 0.59
CA LEU A 68 3.71 -11.84 0.83
C LEU A 68 2.92 -11.40 2.08
N LEU A 69 1.73 -11.95 2.27
CA LEU A 69 0.92 -11.69 3.47
C LEU A 69 1.66 -12.13 4.73
N GLU A 70 2.20 -13.34 4.74
CA GLU A 70 2.93 -13.85 5.90
C GLU A 70 4.18 -13.01 6.19
N THR A 71 4.98 -12.72 5.16
CA THR A 71 6.18 -11.89 5.28
C THR A 71 5.84 -10.49 5.82
N THR A 72 4.81 -9.85 5.28
CA THR A 72 4.38 -8.51 5.72
C THR A 72 3.83 -8.55 7.13
N TRP A 73 3.05 -9.57 7.45
CA TRP A 73 2.46 -9.73 8.79
C TRP A 73 3.53 -9.93 9.86
N GLN A 74 4.50 -10.81 9.61
CA GLN A 74 5.63 -11.03 10.51
C GLN A 74 6.50 -9.76 10.65
N TRP A 75 6.68 -9.02 9.57
CA TRP A 75 7.37 -7.74 9.64
C TRP A 75 6.63 -6.73 10.55
N LEU A 76 5.31 -6.64 10.47
CA LEU A 76 4.51 -5.79 11.35
C LEU A 76 4.59 -6.24 12.82
N LEU A 77 4.49 -7.55 13.08
CA LEU A 77 4.54 -8.12 14.42
C LEU A 77 5.91 -7.99 15.09
N ALA A 78 6.98 -7.96 14.32
CA ALA A 78 8.34 -7.88 14.86
C ALA A 78 8.62 -6.55 15.59
N ASP A 79 7.96 -5.47 15.18
CA ASP A 79 8.03 -4.18 15.88
C ASP A 79 6.76 -3.34 15.60
N PRO A 80 5.66 -3.64 16.28
CA PRO A 80 4.39 -2.97 16.03
C PRO A 80 4.38 -1.50 16.50
N ALA A 81 5.37 -1.06 17.25
CA ALA A 81 5.49 0.33 17.66
C ALA A 81 6.05 1.22 16.54
N SER A 82 7.00 0.69 15.74
CA SER A 82 7.72 1.47 14.73
C SER A 82 7.31 1.17 13.28
N ARG A 83 6.56 0.09 13.04
CA ARG A 83 6.19 -0.38 11.70
C ARG A 83 4.71 -0.21 11.44
N ARG A 84 4.37 0.24 10.24
CA ARG A 84 2.98 0.42 9.78
C ARG A 84 2.84 0.04 8.32
N VAL A 85 1.66 -0.40 7.96
CA VAL A 85 1.16 -0.37 6.59
C VAL A 85 0.02 0.63 6.57
N LEU A 86 0.14 1.65 5.74
CA LEU A 86 -0.87 2.65 5.51
C LEU A 86 -1.56 2.35 4.20
N THR A 87 -2.88 2.35 4.18
CA THR A 87 -3.69 2.12 2.99
C THR A 87 -4.41 3.40 2.58
N LEU A 88 -4.88 3.47 1.34
CA LEU A 88 -5.77 4.55 0.92
C LEU A 88 -7.00 4.62 1.85
N GLY A 89 -7.24 5.78 2.42
CA GLY A 89 -8.30 5.98 3.41
C GLY A 89 -7.85 5.89 4.86
N ASP A 90 -6.62 5.44 5.13
CA ASP A 90 -6.04 5.53 6.47
C ASP A 90 -5.83 7.01 6.84
N PRO A 91 -6.23 7.43 8.06
CA PRO A 91 -6.05 8.81 8.51
C PRO A 91 -4.59 9.31 8.50
N HIS A 92 -3.62 8.40 8.58
CA HIS A 92 -2.19 8.71 8.53
C HIS A 92 -1.60 8.65 7.10
N TYR A 93 -2.43 8.30 6.09
CA TYR A 93 -1.95 8.32 4.72
C TYR A 93 -1.62 9.76 4.31
N PRO A 94 -0.42 10.03 3.74
CA PRO A 94 0.02 11.40 3.44
C PRO A 94 -0.91 12.10 2.45
N ALA A 95 -1.51 13.22 2.86
CA ALA A 95 -2.42 14.00 2.02
C ALA A 95 -1.75 14.45 0.72
N SER A 96 -0.45 14.80 0.77
CA SER A 96 0.33 15.20 -0.40
C SER A 96 0.44 14.10 -1.47
N LEU A 97 0.39 12.82 -1.09
CA LEU A 97 0.38 11.73 -2.05
C LEU A 97 -0.98 11.56 -2.73
N LEU A 98 -2.07 11.98 -2.08
CA LEU A 98 -3.42 11.95 -2.69
C LEU A 98 -3.55 12.97 -3.82
N GLU A 99 -2.71 14.00 -3.85
CA GLU A 99 -2.66 15.00 -4.91
C GLU A 99 -1.91 14.52 -6.16
N MET A 100 -1.21 13.38 -6.08
CA MET A 100 -0.56 12.77 -7.23
C MET A 100 -1.60 12.23 -8.22
N GLU A 101 -1.23 12.20 -9.49
CA GLU A 101 -2.06 11.59 -10.55
C GLU A 101 -2.33 10.10 -10.27
N ASP A 102 -1.35 9.39 -9.75
CA ASP A 102 -1.44 7.96 -9.46
C ASP A 102 -0.91 7.61 -8.04
N PRO A 103 -1.64 7.96 -6.97
CA PRO A 103 -1.23 7.66 -5.61
C PRO A 103 -1.16 6.15 -5.36
N PRO A 104 -0.13 5.66 -4.65
CA PRO A 104 0.01 4.24 -4.33
C PRO A 104 -1.13 3.77 -3.42
N LEU A 105 -1.53 2.50 -3.59
CA LEU A 105 -2.60 1.90 -2.78
C LEU A 105 -2.20 1.70 -1.33
N MET A 106 -0.92 1.45 -1.09
CA MET A 106 -0.35 1.12 0.21
C MET A 106 1.04 1.70 0.34
N LEU A 107 1.42 2.01 1.57
CA LEU A 107 2.76 2.44 1.97
C LEU A 107 3.24 1.60 3.13
N TYR A 108 4.51 1.20 3.09
CA TYR A 108 5.20 0.65 4.25
C TYR A 108 5.88 1.78 4.99
N GLY A 109 5.54 1.95 6.24
CA GLY A 109 6.10 2.98 7.11
C GLY A 109 7.01 2.38 8.18
N LEU A 110 8.19 2.94 8.35
CA LEU A 110 9.12 2.63 9.41
C LEU A 110 9.56 3.92 10.09
N GLY A 111 9.35 4.02 11.39
CA GLY A 111 9.69 5.22 12.15
C GLY A 111 9.54 5.04 13.64
N ALA A 112 10.10 5.94 14.42
CA ALA A 112 9.97 5.88 15.89
C ALA A 112 8.49 5.89 16.32
N ALA A 113 8.16 5.20 17.42
CA ALA A 113 6.79 5.08 17.91
C ALA A 113 6.06 6.43 18.06
N ARG A 114 6.79 7.48 18.45
CA ARG A 114 6.23 8.84 18.56
C ARG A 114 5.69 9.41 17.25
N VAL A 115 6.21 8.93 16.12
CA VAL A 115 5.81 9.35 14.78
C VAL A 115 4.37 8.89 14.49
N TRP A 116 3.99 7.74 15.04
CA TRP A 116 2.69 7.10 14.83
C TRP A 116 1.68 7.39 15.95
N ALA A 117 2.13 8.00 17.04
CA ALA A 117 1.30 8.17 18.26
C ALA A 117 0.37 9.39 18.24
N GLY A 118 0.51 10.29 17.26
CA GLY A 118 -0.29 11.53 17.18
C GLY A 118 -1.29 11.52 16.02
N ASN A 119 -2.32 12.32 16.13
CA ASN A 119 -3.26 12.61 15.02
C ASN A 119 -2.60 13.46 13.91
N ASN A 120 -1.35 13.84 14.07
CA ASN A 120 -0.63 14.73 13.18
C ASN A 120 0.75 14.21 12.81
N LEU A 121 0.88 13.63 11.60
CA LEU A 121 1.71 14.33 10.65
C LEU A 121 3.20 14.21 10.86
N ALA A 122 3.66 13.04 11.21
CA ALA A 122 5.05 12.71 10.94
C ALA A 122 5.39 12.80 9.45
N LEU A 123 4.37 12.73 8.61
CA LEU A 123 4.47 12.83 7.15
C LEU A 123 4.02 14.22 6.65
N ASN A 124 4.39 15.29 7.39
CA ASN A 124 4.16 16.67 6.95
C ASN A 124 4.98 16.95 5.69
N PRO A 125 4.35 17.37 4.56
CA PRO A 125 5.05 17.69 3.32
C PRO A 125 6.17 18.71 3.47
N GLU A 126 6.00 19.69 4.37
CA GLU A 126 7.01 20.73 4.63
C GLU A 126 8.30 20.21 5.25
N HIS A 127 8.26 19.02 5.88
CA HIS A 127 9.40 18.40 6.54
C HIS A 127 9.75 17.03 5.92
N SER A 128 9.24 16.76 4.72
CA SER A 128 9.45 15.48 4.04
C SER A 128 10.42 15.61 2.89
N LEU A 129 11.31 14.62 2.75
CA LEU A 129 12.25 14.50 1.65
C LEU A 129 12.01 13.16 0.94
N ALA A 130 11.79 13.23 -0.37
CA ALA A 130 11.73 12.02 -1.19
C ALA A 130 13.15 11.57 -1.58
N VAL A 131 13.48 10.31 -1.27
CA VAL A 131 14.72 9.67 -1.69
C VAL A 131 14.36 8.60 -2.72
N VAL A 132 14.83 8.76 -3.94
CA VAL A 132 14.58 7.83 -5.05
C VAL A 132 15.91 7.34 -5.63
N GLY A 133 15.91 6.13 -6.19
CA GLY A 133 17.12 5.56 -6.76
C GLY A 133 16.89 4.24 -7.46
N THR A 134 17.97 3.65 -7.93
CA THR A 134 17.96 2.33 -8.59
C THR A 134 17.94 1.20 -7.56
N ARG A 135 17.41 0.03 -7.97
CA ARG A 135 17.48 -1.20 -7.17
C ARG A 135 18.88 -1.76 -7.02
N ASN A 136 19.78 -1.41 -7.97
CA ASN A 136 21.20 -1.79 -7.97
C ASN A 136 22.06 -0.53 -7.87
N PRO A 137 22.19 0.08 -6.68
CA PRO A 137 22.96 1.30 -6.50
C PRO A 137 24.46 1.03 -6.59
N THR A 138 25.21 2.05 -6.96
CA THR A 138 26.65 2.05 -6.74
C THR A 138 26.97 2.09 -5.23
N ALA A 139 28.16 1.66 -4.82
CA ALA A 139 28.59 1.74 -3.42
C ALA A 139 28.45 3.17 -2.85
N GLN A 140 28.82 4.18 -3.65
CA GLN A 140 28.66 5.59 -3.27
C GLN A 140 27.19 6.00 -3.16
N GLY A 141 26.34 5.51 -4.05
CA GLY A 141 24.89 5.76 -4.01
C GLY A 141 24.25 5.19 -2.75
N ALA A 142 24.62 3.97 -2.38
CA ALA A 142 24.17 3.33 -1.14
C ALA A 142 24.61 4.13 0.10
N THR A 143 25.89 4.52 0.16
CA THR A 143 26.45 5.34 1.27
C THR A 143 25.75 6.70 1.38
N ASN A 144 25.45 7.34 0.24
CA ASN A 144 24.76 8.64 0.24
C ASN A 144 23.31 8.52 0.73
N ALA A 145 22.61 7.45 0.36
CA ALA A 145 21.26 7.19 0.82
C ALA A 145 21.23 6.93 2.34
N ASP A 146 22.15 6.11 2.84
CA ASP A 146 22.28 5.80 4.26
C ASP A 146 22.52 7.06 5.11
N ARG A 147 23.43 7.93 4.68
CA ARG A 147 23.71 9.20 5.38
C ARG A 147 22.50 10.15 5.43
N LYS A 148 21.61 10.12 4.45
CA LYS A 148 20.41 10.97 4.41
C LYS A 148 19.23 10.39 5.19
N SER A 149 19.27 9.10 5.47
CA SER A 149 18.23 8.40 6.22
C SER A 149 18.35 8.55 7.75
N VAL A 150 19.41 9.19 8.24
CA VAL A 150 19.75 9.32 9.66
C VAL A 150 19.48 10.73 10.19
N VAL A 151 18.43 11.37 9.69
CA VAL A 151 17.98 12.67 10.25
C VAL A 151 16.74 12.50 11.09
#